data_584349a54b9ffb55a4d11491c112c3e6
#
_entry.id   584349a54b9ffb55a4d11491c112c3e6
#
_cell.length_a   1.000
_cell.length_b   1.000
_cell.length_c   1.000
_cell.angle_alpha   90.00
_cell.angle_beta   90.00
_cell.angle_gamma   90.00
#
_symmetry.space_group_name_H-M   'P 1'
#
loop_
_entity.id
_entity.type
_entity.pdbx_description
1 polymer ?
#
loop_
_entity_poly.entity_id
_entity_poly.type
_entity_poly.pdbx_seq_one_letter_code
_entity_poly.pdbx_strand_id
1 'polypeptide(L)'
;IAAGAFHVSKPSDLIPELQGRFPLRVELQSLTVDDFLRILTEPKSSLTKQYTALLETEGVRLEFAPEALREMAQFAFKVNEQTENIGARRLHTIMERVLEDVSFLAPDVVRRPPTEEAAAALAETIKSESSTPLPYQERTTASGPEKVFVIDDAYVKQMVAAIVKDQDLSRYIL
;
A
#
# COMPACT_ATOMS: atom_id res chain seq x y z
N ILE A 1 24.99 13.18 9.55
CA ILE A 1 24.51 12.54 8.32
C ILE A 1 23.66 13.56 7.60
N ALA A 2 23.85 13.71 6.27
CA ALA A 2 23.05 14.54 5.40
C ALA A 2 22.62 13.71 4.19
N ALA A 3 21.45 14.00 3.63
CA ALA A 3 20.95 13.41 2.39
C ALA A 3 20.45 14.54 1.48
N GLY A 4 20.61 14.38 0.18
CA GLY A 4 20.16 15.35 -0.81
C GLY A 4 20.15 14.76 -2.21
N ALA A 5 19.35 15.35 -3.09
CA ALA A 5 19.32 15.02 -4.51
C ALA A 5 20.21 16.02 -5.27
N PHE A 6 21.12 15.52 -6.09
CA PHE A 6 22.05 16.31 -6.88
C PHE A 6 21.70 16.17 -8.36
N HIS A 7 20.64 16.88 -8.82
CA HIS A 7 20.26 16.90 -10.23
C HIS A 7 20.96 18.01 -10.99
N VAL A 8 21.04 19.21 -10.39
CA VAL A 8 21.60 20.41 -11.00
C VAL A 8 22.95 20.76 -10.37
N SER A 9 23.09 20.56 -9.06
CA SER A 9 24.32 20.82 -8.30
C SER A 9 25.13 19.54 -8.06
N LYS A 10 26.40 19.70 -7.72
CA LYS A 10 27.29 18.58 -7.36
C LYS A 10 27.62 18.63 -5.87
N PRO A 11 28.04 17.53 -5.23
CA PRO A 11 28.55 17.56 -3.86
C PRO A 11 29.71 18.51 -3.65
N SER A 12 30.46 18.81 -4.72
CA SER A 12 31.57 19.79 -4.72
C SER A 12 31.12 21.25 -4.64
N ASP A 13 29.84 21.52 -4.87
CA ASP A 13 29.27 22.87 -4.80
C ASP A 13 28.83 23.24 -3.37
N LEU A 14 28.92 22.29 -2.44
CA LEU A 14 28.78 22.55 -1.01
C LEU A 14 29.89 23.51 -0.53
N ILE A 15 29.53 24.34 0.43
CA ILE A 15 30.52 25.21 1.07
C ILE A 15 31.68 24.41 1.66
N PRO A 16 32.92 24.91 1.62
CA PRO A 16 34.12 24.17 2.03
C PRO A 16 34.03 23.59 3.44
N GLU A 17 33.39 24.31 4.36
CA GLU A 17 33.20 23.87 5.76
C GLU A 17 32.35 22.60 5.86
N LEU A 18 31.37 22.41 4.99
CA LEU A 18 30.53 21.20 4.92
C LEU A 18 31.23 20.06 4.19
N GLN A 19 31.99 20.37 3.15
CA GLN A 19 32.75 19.34 2.43
C GLN A 19 33.74 18.59 3.38
N GLY A 20 34.40 19.32 4.25
CA GLY A 20 35.32 18.74 5.24
C GLY A 20 34.60 17.94 6.34
N ARG A 21 33.33 18.25 6.62
CA ARG A 21 32.55 17.56 7.67
C ARG A 21 31.79 16.32 7.13
N PHE A 22 31.62 16.19 5.82
CA PHE A 22 31.01 15.06 5.13
C PHE A 22 32.00 14.34 4.21
N PRO A 23 33.06 13.72 4.75
CA PRO A 23 34.11 13.11 3.95
C PRO A 23 33.64 11.82 3.26
N LEU A 24 32.68 11.10 3.86
CA LEU A 24 32.11 9.90 3.27
C LEU A 24 30.91 10.25 2.42
N ARG A 25 30.96 9.84 1.17
CA ARG A 25 29.90 10.06 0.18
C ARG A 25 29.40 8.70 -0.29
N VAL A 26 28.09 8.50 -0.21
CA VAL A 26 27.43 7.27 -0.65
C VAL A 26 26.37 7.67 -1.65
N GLU A 27 26.42 7.10 -2.83
CA GLU A 27 25.40 7.24 -3.87
C GLU A 27 24.41 6.09 -3.73
N LEU A 28 23.10 6.43 -3.60
CA LEU A 28 22.04 5.45 -3.53
C LEU A 28 21.55 5.14 -4.93
N GLN A 29 21.39 3.86 -5.22
CA GLN A 29 20.81 3.40 -6.47
C GLN A 29 19.28 3.40 -6.39
N SER A 30 18.61 3.44 -7.55
CA SER A 30 17.17 3.26 -7.63
C SER A 30 16.78 1.87 -7.17
N LEU A 31 15.64 1.78 -6.47
CA LEU A 31 15.10 0.50 -5.98
C LEU A 31 14.62 -0.37 -7.14
N THR A 32 14.92 -1.66 -7.06
CA THR A 32 14.40 -2.67 -7.97
C THR A 32 13.05 -3.24 -7.48
N VAL A 33 12.36 -4.02 -8.31
CA VAL A 33 11.12 -4.72 -7.90
C VAL A 33 11.37 -5.63 -6.71
N ASP A 34 12.51 -6.33 -6.68
CA ASP A 34 12.85 -7.22 -5.57
C ASP A 34 13.13 -6.43 -4.29
N ASP A 35 13.73 -5.25 -4.39
CA ASP A 35 13.92 -4.38 -3.22
C ASP A 35 12.57 -3.89 -2.67
N PHE A 36 11.63 -3.51 -3.53
CA PHE A 36 10.28 -3.14 -3.10
C PHE A 36 9.57 -4.31 -2.40
N LEU A 37 9.69 -5.52 -2.94
CA LEU A 37 9.09 -6.72 -2.33
C LEU A 37 9.72 -6.99 -0.96
N ARG A 38 11.04 -6.88 -0.82
CA ARG A 38 11.74 -7.03 0.45
C ARG A 38 11.31 -5.99 1.47
N ILE A 39 11.16 -4.72 1.06
CA ILE A 39 10.67 -3.64 1.93
C ILE A 39 9.25 -3.93 2.45
N LEU A 40 8.38 -4.54 1.63
CA LEU A 40 7.03 -4.92 2.04
C LEU A 40 7.00 -6.09 3.04
N THR A 41 8.01 -6.97 3.05
CA THR A 41 7.93 -8.26 3.77
C THR A 41 8.96 -8.43 4.89
N GLU A 42 10.22 -8.08 4.67
CA GLU A 42 11.33 -8.41 5.58
C GLU A 42 11.36 -7.59 6.88
N PRO A 43 11.16 -6.25 6.88
CA PRO A 43 11.29 -5.45 8.09
C PRO A 43 10.37 -5.93 9.21
N LYS A 44 10.82 -5.79 10.47
CA LYS A 44 9.99 -6.07 11.65
C LYS A 44 8.69 -5.26 11.63
N SER A 45 8.78 -4.01 11.18
CA SER A 45 7.65 -3.10 11.00
C SER A 45 7.42 -2.85 9.50
N SER A 46 7.27 -3.94 8.71
CA SER A 46 6.89 -3.79 7.30
C SER A 46 5.48 -3.21 7.16
N LEU A 47 5.22 -2.52 6.06
CA LEU A 47 3.91 -1.91 5.80
C LEU A 47 2.77 -2.92 5.91
N THR A 48 2.93 -4.11 5.36
CA THR A 48 1.95 -5.19 5.47
C THR A 48 1.60 -5.49 6.91
N LYS A 49 2.61 -5.65 7.79
CA LYS A 49 2.40 -5.93 9.22
C LYS A 49 1.76 -4.76 9.97
N GLN A 50 2.12 -3.52 9.60
CA GLN A 50 1.52 -2.33 10.22
C GLN A 50 0.03 -2.24 9.91
N TYR A 51 -0.36 -2.38 8.65
CA TYR A 51 -1.78 -2.33 8.26
C TYR A 51 -2.57 -3.55 8.77
N THR A 52 -1.98 -4.75 8.78
CA THR A 52 -2.62 -5.91 9.41
C THR A 52 -2.89 -5.65 10.88
N ALA A 53 -1.90 -5.18 11.66
CA ALA A 53 -2.08 -4.88 13.06
C ALA A 53 -3.08 -3.73 13.30
N LEU A 54 -3.09 -2.71 12.44
CA LEU A 54 -4.03 -1.60 12.52
C LEU A 54 -5.48 -2.10 12.36
N LEU A 55 -5.76 -2.87 11.31
CA LEU A 55 -7.10 -3.40 11.04
C LEU A 55 -7.53 -4.46 12.06
N GLU A 56 -6.58 -5.20 12.63
CA GLU A 56 -6.86 -6.15 13.71
C GLU A 56 -7.42 -5.46 14.96
N THR A 57 -7.04 -4.19 15.24
CA THR A 57 -7.65 -3.42 16.35
C THR A 57 -9.13 -3.15 16.13
N GLU A 58 -9.59 -3.14 14.89
CA GLU A 58 -11.00 -3.00 14.51
C GLU A 58 -11.72 -4.37 14.37
N GLY A 59 -11.02 -5.47 14.68
CA GLY A 59 -11.54 -6.82 14.54
C GLY A 59 -11.54 -7.36 13.10
N VAL A 60 -10.81 -6.69 12.20
CA VAL A 60 -10.68 -7.06 10.79
C VAL A 60 -9.41 -7.87 10.59
N ARG A 61 -9.53 -9.10 10.10
CA ARG A 61 -8.37 -9.92 9.74
C ARG A 61 -8.00 -9.71 8.29
N LEU A 62 -6.77 -9.23 8.06
CA LEU A 62 -6.21 -8.92 6.75
C LEU A 62 -5.08 -9.87 6.41
N GLU A 63 -5.13 -10.46 5.22
CA GLU A 63 -4.07 -11.31 4.67
C GLU A 63 -3.69 -10.80 3.27
N PHE A 64 -2.40 -10.82 2.96
CA PHE A 64 -1.88 -10.47 1.62
C PHE A 64 -1.40 -11.73 0.93
N ALA A 65 -1.90 -12.00 -0.28
CA ALA A 65 -1.35 -13.04 -1.13
C ALA A 65 0.05 -12.62 -1.64
N PRO A 66 1.00 -13.56 -1.77
CA PRO A 66 2.34 -13.25 -2.29
C PRO A 66 2.32 -12.59 -3.67
N GLU A 67 1.37 -12.96 -4.50
CA GLU A 67 1.15 -12.41 -5.84
C GLU A 67 0.73 -10.95 -5.78
N ALA A 68 -0.13 -10.58 -4.82
CA ALA A 68 -0.54 -9.21 -4.59
C ALA A 68 0.64 -8.31 -4.20
N LEU A 69 1.51 -8.79 -3.30
CA LEU A 69 2.71 -8.05 -2.90
C LEU A 69 3.66 -7.83 -4.06
N ARG A 70 3.80 -8.83 -4.94
CA ARG A 70 4.62 -8.71 -6.16
C ARG A 70 4.01 -7.70 -7.14
N GLU A 71 2.70 -7.72 -7.31
CA GLU A 71 2.00 -6.76 -8.18
C GLU A 71 2.16 -5.32 -7.66
N MET A 72 2.00 -5.08 -6.36
CA MET A 72 2.27 -3.78 -5.73
C MET A 72 3.71 -3.32 -5.93
N ALA A 73 4.69 -4.22 -5.78
CA ALA A 73 6.09 -3.91 -5.99
C ALA A 73 6.40 -3.54 -7.45
N GLN A 74 5.84 -4.29 -8.41
CA GLN A 74 5.98 -4.00 -9.85
C GLN A 74 5.35 -2.66 -10.22
N PHE A 75 4.18 -2.37 -9.66
CA PHE A 75 3.51 -1.11 -9.91
C PHE A 75 4.30 0.07 -9.33
N ALA A 76 4.81 -0.04 -8.09
CA ALA A 76 5.65 0.97 -7.47
C ALA A 76 6.90 1.27 -8.31
N PHE A 77 7.55 0.23 -8.80
CA PHE A 77 8.71 0.35 -9.69
C PHE A 77 8.36 1.09 -10.97
N LYS A 78 7.30 0.64 -11.66
CA LYS A 78 6.85 1.23 -12.93
C LYS A 78 6.50 2.71 -12.80
N VAL A 79 5.80 3.09 -11.73
CA VAL A 79 5.42 4.48 -11.50
C VAL A 79 6.64 5.34 -11.17
N ASN A 80 7.60 4.82 -10.38
CA ASN A 80 8.86 5.52 -10.12
C ASN A 80 9.74 5.70 -11.37
N GLU A 81 9.61 4.83 -12.39
CA GLU A 81 10.27 5.03 -13.68
C GLU A 81 9.59 6.08 -14.56
N GLN A 82 8.25 6.15 -14.48
CA GLN A 82 7.44 7.02 -15.36
C GLN A 82 7.22 8.44 -14.79
N THR A 83 7.35 8.59 -13.48
CA THR A 83 7.12 9.85 -12.76
C THR A 83 8.35 10.22 -11.93
N GLU A 84 8.18 11.13 -10.96
CA GLU A 84 9.23 11.44 -10.00
C GLU A 84 9.54 10.21 -9.13
N ASN A 85 10.82 9.85 -9.06
CA ASN A 85 11.29 8.73 -8.24
C ASN A 85 11.33 9.14 -6.76
N ILE A 86 10.28 8.81 -6.02
CA ILE A 86 10.18 9.04 -4.58
C ILE A 86 10.59 7.82 -3.74
N GLY A 87 11.17 6.82 -4.39
CA GLY A 87 11.67 5.60 -3.73
C GLY A 87 10.57 4.80 -3.04
N ALA A 88 10.89 4.27 -1.85
CA ALA A 88 9.98 3.40 -1.08
C ALA A 88 8.71 4.10 -0.59
N ARG A 89 8.66 5.43 -0.55
CA ARG A 89 7.45 6.18 -0.15
C ARG A 89 6.26 5.84 -1.06
N ARG A 90 6.52 5.48 -2.33
CA ARG A 90 5.49 5.04 -3.27
C ARG A 90 4.66 3.86 -2.75
N LEU A 91 5.27 2.97 -1.96
CA LEU A 91 4.55 1.84 -1.38
C LEU A 91 3.47 2.26 -0.37
N HIS A 92 3.66 3.35 0.38
CA HIS A 92 2.63 3.88 1.28
C HIS A 92 1.40 4.31 0.49
N THR A 93 1.59 5.12 -0.54
CA THR A 93 0.48 5.61 -1.38
C THR A 93 -0.30 4.47 -2.05
N ILE A 94 0.44 3.46 -2.55
CA ILE A 94 -0.20 2.28 -3.16
C ILE A 94 -0.98 1.49 -2.12
N MET A 95 -0.40 1.26 -0.94
CA MET A 95 -1.04 0.52 0.13
C MET A 95 -2.30 1.22 0.64
N GLU A 96 -2.22 2.54 0.85
CA GLU A 96 -3.37 3.37 1.23
C GLU A 96 -4.50 3.23 0.22
N ARG A 97 -4.19 3.30 -1.07
CA ARG A 97 -5.20 3.18 -2.12
C ARG A 97 -5.80 1.78 -2.21
N VAL A 98 -4.97 0.74 -2.12
CA VAL A 98 -5.44 -0.66 -2.16
C VAL A 98 -6.32 -0.98 -0.95
N LEU A 99 -6.05 -0.40 0.20
CA LEU A 99 -6.79 -0.65 1.43
C LEU A 99 -7.88 0.37 1.74
N GLU A 100 -8.10 1.38 0.89
CA GLU A 100 -9.06 2.45 1.13
C GLU A 100 -10.46 1.90 1.41
N ASP A 101 -11.03 1.14 0.49
CA ASP A 101 -12.36 0.53 0.63
C ASP A 101 -12.41 -0.49 1.78
N VAL A 102 -11.34 -1.28 1.95
CA VAL A 102 -11.24 -2.25 3.04
C VAL A 102 -11.21 -1.55 4.40
N SER A 103 -10.40 -0.52 4.55
CA SER A 103 -10.28 0.22 5.82
C SER A 103 -11.58 0.91 6.21
N PHE A 104 -12.34 1.39 5.24
CA PHE A 104 -13.60 2.08 5.48
C PHE A 104 -14.76 1.13 5.77
N LEU A 105 -14.92 0.08 4.97
CA LEU A 105 -16.10 -0.79 5.00
C LEU A 105 -15.95 -2.06 5.87
N ALA A 106 -14.72 -2.58 6.00
CA ALA A 106 -14.51 -3.84 6.69
C ALA A 106 -14.93 -3.86 8.17
N PRO A 107 -14.75 -2.80 8.98
CA PRO A 107 -15.22 -2.77 10.35
C PRO A 107 -16.73 -2.95 10.46
N ASP A 108 -17.51 -2.38 9.55
CA ASP A 108 -18.97 -2.52 9.53
C ASP A 108 -19.40 -3.95 9.13
N VAL A 109 -18.66 -4.56 8.17
CA VAL A 109 -18.88 -5.95 7.75
C VAL A 109 -18.63 -6.93 8.91
N VAL A 110 -17.62 -6.65 9.74
CA VAL A 110 -17.22 -7.56 10.84
C VAL A 110 -18.10 -7.36 12.08
N ARG A 111 -18.38 -6.12 12.47
CA ARG A 111 -19.10 -5.78 13.72
C ARG A 111 -20.61 -6.04 13.69
N ARG A 112 -21.23 -6.07 12.52
CA ARG A 112 -22.65 -6.36 12.37
C ARG A 112 -22.85 -7.80 11.91
N PRO A 113 -23.28 -8.72 12.80
CA PRO A 113 -23.84 -9.99 12.33
C PRO A 113 -25.10 -9.66 11.51
N PRO A 114 -25.23 -10.17 10.30
CA PRO A 114 -26.34 -9.79 9.43
C PRO A 114 -27.65 -10.37 9.97
N THR A 115 -28.56 -9.51 10.40
CA THR A 115 -29.97 -9.78 10.10
C THR A 115 -30.09 -9.71 8.60
N GLU A 116 -30.88 -10.57 7.96
CA GLU A 116 -31.02 -10.63 6.50
C GLU A 116 -31.31 -9.25 5.87
N GLU A 117 -32.09 -8.39 6.55
CA GLU A 117 -32.38 -7.02 6.14
C GLU A 117 -31.17 -6.09 6.25
N ALA A 118 -30.34 -6.22 7.28
CA ALA A 118 -29.14 -5.42 7.47
C ALA A 118 -28.01 -5.87 6.51
N ALA A 119 -27.95 -7.15 6.16
CA ALA A 119 -27.02 -7.65 5.15
C ALA A 119 -27.36 -7.14 3.73
N ALA A 120 -28.65 -7.05 3.40
CA ALA A 120 -29.11 -6.50 2.13
C ALA A 120 -28.80 -4.99 2.03
N ALA A 121 -29.09 -4.23 3.09
CA ALA A 121 -28.79 -2.79 3.15
C ALA A 121 -27.28 -2.52 3.10
N LEU A 122 -26.47 -3.32 3.79
CA LEU A 122 -25.01 -3.22 3.77
C LEU A 122 -24.46 -3.58 2.38
N ALA A 123 -25.00 -4.61 1.73
CA ALA A 123 -24.61 -4.99 0.38
C ALA A 123 -24.95 -3.90 -0.67
N GLU A 124 -26.04 -3.18 -0.48
CA GLU A 124 -26.38 -2.02 -1.32
C GLU A 124 -25.45 -0.83 -1.05
N THR A 125 -25.13 -0.55 0.21
CA THR A 125 -24.18 0.49 0.59
C THR A 125 -22.78 0.18 0.04
N ILE A 126 -22.28 -1.04 0.19
CA ILE A 126 -21.00 -1.48 -0.37
C ILE A 126 -20.98 -1.32 -1.89
N LYS A 127 -22.07 -1.66 -2.59
CA LYS A 127 -22.17 -1.49 -4.05
C LYS A 127 -22.24 -0.03 -4.49
N SER A 128 -22.74 0.87 -3.64
CA SER A 128 -22.84 2.29 -3.96
C SER A 128 -21.56 3.07 -3.63
N GLU A 129 -20.83 2.65 -2.60
CA GLU A 129 -19.64 3.35 -2.08
C GLU A 129 -18.32 2.75 -2.56
N SER A 130 -18.29 1.45 -2.89
CA SER A 130 -17.12 0.76 -3.41
C SER A 130 -17.26 0.49 -4.90
N SER A 131 -16.26 0.92 -5.67
CA SER A 131 -16.17 0.60 -7.10
C SER A 131 -15.81 -0.88 -7.36
N THR A 132 -15.38 -1.59 -6.32
CA THR A 132 -14.85 -2.96 -6.41
C THR A 132 -15.42 -3.80 -5.26
N PRO A 133 -15.84 -5.05 -5.51
CA PRO A 133 -16.31 -5.92 -4.43
C PRO A 133 -15.21 -6.15 -3.40
N LEU A 134 -15.56 -6.06 -2.10
CA LEU A 134 -14.61 -6.29 -1.02
C LEU A 134 -14.04 -7.73 -1.06
N PRO A 135 -12.74 -7.91 -0.95
CA PRO A 135 -12.07 -9.19 -1.09
C PRO A 135 -12.09 -9.99 0.23
N TYR A 136 -13.26 -10.38 0.73
CA TYR A 136 -13.34 -11.17 1.96
C TYR A 136 -13.79 -12.62 1.72
N GLN A 137 -13.34 -13.51 2.59
CA GLN A 137 -13.72 -14.92 2.63
C GLN A 137 -14.18 -15.28 4.04
N GLU A 138 -15.22 -16.08 4.14
CA GLU A 138 -15.64 -16.66 5.42
C GLU A 138 -14.84 -17.93 5.68
N ARG A 139 -14.11 -17.95 6.79
CA ARG A 139 -13.36 -19.14 7.26
C ARG A 139 -13.93 -19.58 8.60
N THR A 140 -14.17 -20.87 8.75
CA THR A 140 -14.56 -21.46 10.04
C THR A 140 -13.30 -21.73 10.85
N THR A 141 -13.13 -21.00 11.95
CA THR A 141 -12.07 -21.23 12.93
C THR A 141 -12.59 -21.97 14.15
N ALA A 142 -11.68 -22.41 15.02
CA ALA A 142 -12.06 -23.04 16.29
C ALA A 142 -12.90 -22.12 17.20
N SER A 143 -12.84 -20.81 16.96
CA SER A 143 -13.60 -19.78 17.70
C SER A 143 -14.93 -19.39 17.02
N GLY A 144 -15.24 -19.95 15.85
CA GLY A 144 -16.44 -19.64 15.06
C GLY A 144 -16.14 -19.17 13.63
N PRO A 145 -17.17 -18.76 12.90
CA PRO A 145 -16.98 -18.18 11.57
C PRO A 145 -16.27 -16.82 11.68
N GLU A 146 -15.20 -16.66 10.94
CA GLU A 146 -14.38 -15.46 10.88
C GLU A 146 -14.34 -14.94 9.44
N LYS A 147 -14.47 -13.62 9.27
CA LYS A 147 -14.30 -12.96 7.96
C LYS A 147 -12.85 -12.51 7.81
N VAL A 148 -12.19 -13.06 6.80
CA VAL A 148 -10.80 -12.76 6.46
C VAL A 148 -10.78 -12.03 5.14
N PHE A 149 -10.17 -10.84 5.12
CA PHE A 149 -9.97 -10.05 3.91
C PHE A 149 -8.65 -10.48 3.27
N VAL A 150 -8.73 -11.03 2.06
CA VAL A 150 -7.58 -11.57 1.33
C VAL A 150 -7.32 -10.68 0.12
N ILE A 151 -6.25 -9.89 0.20
CA ILE A 151 -5.80 -9.05 -0.91
C ILE A 151 -5.05 -9.93 -1.90
N ASP A 152 -5.63 -10.14 -3.08
CA ASP A 152 -5.03 -10.87 -4.19
C ASP A 152 -4.53 -9.92 -5.29
N ASP A 153 -3.88 -10.47 -6.31
CA ASP A 153 -3.34 -9.71 -7.44
C ASP A 153 -4.44 -9.08 -8.31
N ALA A 154 -5.58 -9.75 -8.43
CA ALA A 154 -6.72 -9.26 -9.21
C ALA A 154 -7.32 -7.99 -8.56
N TYR A 155 -7.49 -8.02 -7.23
CA TYR A 155 -7.96 -6.87 -6.47
C TYR A 155 -6.98 -5.69 -6.57
N VAL A 156 -5.67 -5.95 -6.38
CA VAL A 156 -4.63 -4.91 -6.54
C VAL A 156 -4.69 -4.28 -7.92
N LYS A 157 -4.76 -5.08 -8.98
CA LYS A 157 -4.84 -4.59 -10.36
C LYS A 157 -6.06 -3.68 -10.59
N GLN A 158 -7.21 -4.03 -10.03
CA GLN A 158 -8.42 -3.21 -10.14
C GLN A 158 -8.28 -1.86 -9.44
N MET A 159 -7.80 -1.87 -8.18
CA MET A 159 -7.63 -0.65 -7.39
C MET A 159 -6.59 0.29 -8.02
N VAL A 160 -5.50 -0.29 -8.53
CA VAL A 160 -4.41 0.46 -9.15
C VAL A 160 -4.78 0.94 -10.56
N ALA A 161 -5.55 0.18 -11.35
CA ALA A 161 -5.98 0.59 -12.68
C ALA A 161 -6.85 1.86 -12.65
N ALA A 162 -7.59 2.08 -11.57
CA ALA A 162 -8.37 3.31 -11.36
C ALA A 162 -7.44 4.54 -11.28
N ILE A 163 -6.28 4.41 -10.64
CA ILE A 163 -5.29 5.50 -10.51
C ILE A 163 -4.66 5.85 -11.87
N VAL A 164 -4.35 4.83 -12.69
CA VAL A 164 -3.70 5.04 -13.99
C VAL A 164 -4.61 5.73 -15.00
N LYS A 165 -5.94 5.53 -14.88
CA LYS A 165 -6.93 6.18 -15.77
C LYS A 165 -7.11 7.64 -15.46
N ASP A 166 -6.89 8.06 -14.24
CA ASP A 166 -7.06 9.44 -13.80
C ASP A 166 -5.69 10.15 -13.77
N GLN A 167 -5.24 10.59 -14.95
CA GLN A 167 -3.94 11.25 -15.13
C GLN A 167 -3.78 12.54 -14.30
N ASP A 168 -4.87 13.20 -13.94
CA ASP A 168 -4.84 14.39 -13.09
C ASP A 168 -4.65 14.01 -11.61
N LEU A 169 -5.29 12.96 -11.12
CA LEU A 169 -5.08 12.43 -9.77
C LEU A 169 -3.69 11.79 -9.61
N SER A 170 -3.15 11.17 -10.66
CA SER A 170 -1.82 10.56 -10.62
C SER A 170 -0.70 11.58 -10.33
N ARG A 171 -0.88 12.86 -10.67
CA ARG A 171 0.07 13.93 -10.35
C ARG A 171 0.02 14.40 -8.90
N TYR A 172 -1.09 14.18 -8.19
CA TYR A 172 -1.29 14.67 -6.82
C TYR A 172 -1.25 13.55 -5.77
N ILE A 173 -1.56 12.32 -6.18
CA ILE A 173 -1.66 11.16 -5.28
C ILE A 173 -0.46 10.21 -5.45
N LEU A 174 0.15 10.21 -6.60
CA LEU A 174 1.35 9.43 -6.91
C LEU A 174 2.57 10.34 -7.03
#